data_81eadf633719a2888f6c26913e59f94b
#
_entry.id   81eadf633719a2888f6c26913e59f94b
#
_cell.length_a   1.000
_cell.length_b   1.000
_cell.length_c   1.000
_cell.angle_alpha   90.00
_cell.angle_beta   90.00
_cell.angle_gamma   90.00
#
_symmetry.space_group_name_H-M   'P 1'
#
loop_
_entity.id
_entity.type
_entity.pdbx_description
1 polymer ?
#
loop_
_entity_poly.entity_id
_entity_poly.type
_entity_poly.pdbx_seq_one_letter_code
_entity_poly.pdbx_strand_id
1 'polypeptide(L)'
;MRNIYTIGETLYDIIFQNNQPKASRPGGAMLNTAVSLGRLQLPVNLISEYGDDPVGEIIETFLKENRVQTNHIYKYQNGQTAIALAFLDKDNNASYTFYKFYPRERLNIPIPEFKKDDIIIFGSFFALNFEVREKLLDLLQKARKQGVIILYDPNFRSPHQDELFSLKPVILQNMSFADIVRGSDEDFMNIFGADNFEQAYEAIRQYCPTLVYTASHHFVAIQSPTVTAKFEVPEISTISTIGAGDNFNAGIIYGLFKKNVKKTDLDKLTINDWKNTQERAVSFAANVCQSYDNYISMEFANKVRKEV
;
A
#
# COMPACT_ATOMS: atom_id res chain seq x y z
N MET A 1 -12.47 19.48 -2.16
CA MET A 1 -11.35 18.84 -2.88
C MET A 1 -11.36 17.38 -2.44
N ARG A 2 -11.14 16.46 -3.35
CA ARG A 2 -11.06 15.01 -3.07
C ARG A 2 -9.75 14.69 -2.37
N ASN A 3 -9.77 13.87 -1.32
CA ASN A 3 -8.59 13.48 -0.57
C ASN A 3 -8.22 12.01 -0.81
N ILE A 4 -6.97 11.69 -0.53
CA ILE A 4 -6.46 10.32 -0.51
C ILE A 4 -6.01 10.03 0.92
N TYR A 5 -6.35 8.85 1.44
CA TYR A 5 -5.92 8.36 2.73
C TYR A 5 -5.20 7.03 2.56
N THR A 6 -4.03 6.92 3.14
CA THR A 6 -3.29 5.65 3.23
C THR A 6 -3.26 5.23 4.70
N ILE A 7 -3.68 3.99 5.01
CA ILE A 7 -3.80 3.51 6.39
C ILE A 7 -2.88 2.32 6.59
N GLY A 8 -1.86 2.46 7.44
CA GLY A 8 -0.90 1.37 7.66
C GLY A 8 0.16 1.67 8.70
N GLU A 9 1.03 0.69 8.92
CA GLU A 9 2.15 0.80 9.82
C GLU A 9 3.21 1.76 9.28
N THR A 10 3.82 2.51 10.19
CA THR A 10 5.00 3.34 9.94
C THR A 10 6.14 2.83 10.79
N LEU A 11 7.31 2.68 10.20
CA LEU A 11 8.52 2.23 10.84
C LEU A 11 9.76 2.90 10.23
N TYR A 12 10.92 2.70 10.85
CA TYR A 12 12.19 3.18 10.34
C TYR A 12 13.07 2.00 9.94
N ASP A 13 13.34 1.87 8.62
CA ASP A 13 14.20 0.81 8.08
C ASP A 13 15.67 1.17 8.26
N ILE A 14 16.47 0.23 8.77
CA ILE A 14 17.94 0.30 8.78
C ILE A 14 18.45 -0.91 7.98
N ILE A 15 19.09 -0.63 6.86
CA ILE A 15 19.58 -1.64 5.93
C ILE A 15 21.04 -1.95 6.23
N PHE A 16 21.32 -3.22 6.47
CA PHE A 16 22.66 -3.75 6.68
C PHE A 16 23.15 -4.54 5.46
N GLN A 17 24.39 -4.35 5.09
CA GLN A 17 25.11 -5.14 4.11
C GLN A 17 26.49 -5.46 4.66
N ASN A 18 26.90 -6.72 4.63
CA ASN A 18 28.16 -7.20 5.22
C ASN A 18 28.31 -6.78 6.70
N ASN A 19 27.24 -6.89 7.49
CA ASN A 19 27.16 -6.51 8.91
C ASN A 19 27.43 -5.03 9.20
N GLN A 20 27.36 -4.16 8.20
CA GLN A 20 27.51 -2.72 8.35
C GLN A 20 26.24 -2.00 7.93
N PRO A 21 25.82 -0.94 8.64
CA PRO A 21 24.69 -0.13 8.20
C PRO A 21 25.00 0.54 6.85
N LYS A 22 24.15 0.32 5.87
CA LYS A 22 24.32 0.84 4.51
C LYS A 22 23.45 2.05 4.23
N ALA A 23 22.24 2.02 4.73
CA ALA A 23 21.25 3.07 4.53
C ALA A 23 20.19 3.00 5.63
N SER A 24 19.48 4.10 5.83
CA SER A 24 18.29 4.12 6.67
C SER A 24 17.24 5.06 6.10
N ARG A 25 15.96 4.74 6.32
CA ARG A 25 14.84 5.53 5.79
C ARG A 25 13.51 5.23 6.48
N PRO A 26 12.56 6.17 6.49
CA PRO A 26 11.17 5.86 6.81
C PRO A 26 10.60 4.81 5.86
N GLY A 27 9.84 3.86 6.40
CA GLY A 27 9.27 2.75 5.67
C GLY A 27 7.88 2.36 6.18
N GLY A 28 7.31 1.36 5.52
CA GLY A 28 5.96 0.87 5.70
C GLY A 28 5.16 0.97 4.39
N ALA A 29 4.43 -0.09 4.01
CA ALA A 29 3.79 -0.17 2.71
C ALA A 29 2.91 1.06 2.39
N MET A 30 2.09 1.48 3.33
CA MET A 30 1.18 2.60 3.15
C MET A 30 1.90 3.96 3.24
N LEU A 31 3.01 4.06 3.99
CA LEU A 31 3.88 5.23 3.98
C LEU A 31 4.55 5.38 2.61
N ASN A 32 5.08 4.30 2.04
CA ASN A 32 5.72 4.31 0.72
C ASN A 32 4.76 4.79 -0.37
N THR A 33 3.52 4.28 -0.34
CA THR A 33 2.43 4.75 -1.21
C THR A 33 2.13 6.24 -1.00
N ALA A 34 2.03 6.70 0.26
CA ALA A 34 1.75 8.09 0.60
C ALA A 34 2.85 9.04 0.09
N VAL A 35 4.12 8.68 0.31
CA VAL A 35 5.27 9.49 -0.14
C VAL A 35 5.27 9.65 -1.65
N SER A 36 5.03 8.58 -2.40
CA SER A 36 4.96 8.63 -3.85
C SER A 36 3.82 9.53 -4.35
N LEU A 37 2.64 9.46 -3.74
CA LEU A 37 1.52 10.34 -4.06
C LEU A 37 1.79 11.80 -3.65
N GLY A 38 2.45 12.01 -2.50
CA GLY A 38 2.84 13.34 -2.03
C GLY A 38 3.86 14.02 -2.94
N ARG A 39 4.86 13.27 -3.47
CA ARG A 39 5.80 13.76 -4.49
C ARG A 39 5.10 14.20 -5.78
N LEU A 40 3.96 13.60 -6.09
CA LEU A 40 3.08 14.02 -7.20
C LEU A 40 2.16 15.21 -6.84
N GLN A 41 2.29 15.77 -5.64
CA GLN A 41 1.48 16.89 -5.15
C GLN A 41 -0.02 16.57 -5.04
N LEU A 42 -0.37 15.29 -4.82
CA LEU A 42 -1.74 14.92 -4.54
C LEU A 42 -2.09 15.18 -3.05
N PRO A 43 -3.35 15.43 -2.73
CA PRO A 43 -3.81 15.68 -1.36
C PRO A 43 -3.88 14.36 -0.57
N VAL A 44 -2.72 13.87 -0.14
CA VAL A 44 -2.58 12.60 0.57
C VAL A 44 -2.42 12.80 2.07
N ASN A 45 -3.15 12.00 2.84
CA ASN A 45 -3.13 11.94 4.30
C ASN A 45 -2.68 10.54 4.72
N LEU A 46 -1.69 10.45 5.59
CA LEU A 46 -1.31 9.19 6.21
C LEU A 46 -2.04 9.02 7.54
N ILE A 47 -2.74 7.90 7.69
CA ILE A 47 -3.33 7.44 8.95
C ILE A 47 -2.44 6.35 9.50
N SER A 48 -1.72 6.64 10.57
CA SER A 48 -0.69 5.77 11.13
C SER A 48 -0.36 6.15 12.57
N GLU A 49 0.69 5.57 13.10
CA GLU A 49 1.19 5.88 14.44
C GLU A 49 2.70 5.67 14.53
N TYR A 50 3.36 6.46 15.38
CA TYR A 50 4.77 6.31 15.77
C TYR A 50 5.02 6.96 17.14
N GLY A 51 6.16 6.67 17.75
CA GLY A 51 6.55 7.24 19.04
C GLY A 51 6.79 8.74 18.98
N ASP A 52 6.51 9.43 20.07
CA ASP A 52 6.96 10.81 20.31
C ASP A 52 8.43 10.77 20.75
N ASP A 53 9.30 10.40 19.82
CA ASP A 53 10.73 10.16 20.01
C ASP A 53 11.54 10.70 18.80
N PRO A 54 12.87 10.75 18.89
CA PRO A 54 13.72 11.27 17.81
C PRO A 54 13.53 10.55 16.46
N VAL A 55 13.19 9.25 16.45
CA VAL A 55 12.95 8.51 15.21
C VAL A 55 11.62 8.93 14.60
N GLY A 56 10.58 9.10 15.43
CA GLY A 56 9.29 9.65 15.01
C GLY A 56 9.40 11.06 14.43
N GLU A 57 10.27 11.91 15.00
CA GLU A 57 10.55 13.25 14.46
C GLU A 57 11.20 13.22 13.07
N ILE A 58 12.13 12.27 12.84
CA ILE A 58 12.76 12.05 11.53
C ILE A 58 11.69 11.66 10.53
N ILE A 59 10.79 10.72 10.89
CA ILE A 59 9.70 10.27 10.02
C ILE A 59 8.74 11.42 9.71
N GLU A 60 8.35 12.20 10.71
CA GLU A 60 7.44 13.33 10.51
C GLU A 60 8.01 14.40 9.58
N THR A 61 9.28 14.75 9.78
CA THR A 61 9.99 15.71 8.93
C THR A 61 10.02 15.21 7.49
N PHE A 62 10.39 13.96 7.29
CA PHE A 62 10.41 13.32 5.97
C PHE A 62 9.04 13.30 5.29
N LEU A 63 7.96 12.99 6.01
CA LEU A 63 6.60 13.01 5.47
C LEU A 63 6.20 14.42 5.01
N LYS A 64 6.46 15.44 5.82
CA LYS A 64 6.18 16.85 5.50
C LYS A 64 6.96 17.33 4.28
N GLU A 65 8.25 17.01 4.18
CA GLU A 65 9.10 17.33 3.02
C GLU A 65 8.56 16.70 1.74
N ASN A 66 7.96 15.51 1.83
CA ASN A 66 7.30 14.82 0.73
C ASN A 66 5.80 15.17 0.56
N ARG A 67 5.32 16.25 1.22
CA ARG A 67 3.95 16.78 1.10
C ARG A 67 2.85 15.80 1.54
N VAL A 68 3.16 14.88 2.43
CA VAL A 68 2.18 14.00 3.08
C VAL A 68 1.61 14.71 4.30
N GLN A 69 0.28 14.76 4.41
CA GLN A 69 -0.41 15.34 5.56
C GLN A 69 -0.31 14.38 6.76
N THR A 70 0.12 14.89 7.92
CA THR A 70 0.38 14.13 9.14
C THR A 70 -0.68 14.34 10.24
N ASN A 71 -1.79 15.03 9.93
CA ASN A 71 -2.83 15.39 10.91
C ASN A 71 -3.58 14.18 11.51
N HIS A 72 -3.45 13.01 10.88
CA HIS A 72 -4.08 11.77 11.31
C HIS A 72 -3.06 10.72 11.75
N ILE A 73 -1.94 11.18 12.30
CA ILE A 73 -0.95 10.30 12.89
C ILE A 73 -1.04 10.36 14.42
N TYR A 74 -1.14 9.20 15.04
CA TYR A 74 -1.07 9.08 16.49
C TYR A 74 0.38 9.05 16.95
N LYS A 75 0.80 10.12 17.65
CA LYS A 75 2.09 10.19 18.32
C LYS A 75 1.94 9.71 19.75
N TYR A 76 2.45 8.56 20.07
CA TYR A 76 2.33 7.98 21.39
C TYR A 76 3.57 8.23 22.25
N GLN A 77 3.37 8.56 23.54
CA GLN A 77 4.44 8.85 24.50
C GLN A 77 4.93 7.59 25.22
N ASN A 78 4.07 6.59 25.39
CA ASN A 78 4.35 5.36 26.14
C ASN A 78 4.72 4.20 25.21
N GLY A 79 5.75 4.38 24.40
CA GLY A 79 6.23 3.40 23.43
C GLY A 79 7.41 3.96 22.65
N GLN A 80 7.89 3.21 21.67
CA GLN A 80 9.01 3.62 20.80
C GLN A 80 8.62 3.42 19.35
N THR A 81 9.05 4.33 18.49
CA THR A 81 8.89 4.19 17.04
C THR A 81 9.45 2.84 16.57
N ALA A 82 8.67 2.10 15.82
CA ALA A 82 9.06 0.78 15.33
C ALA A 82 10.27 0.90 14.38
N ILE A 83 11.23 -0.02 14.53
CA ILE A 83 12.42 -0.13 13.71
C ILE A 83 12.45 -1.50 13.05
N ALA A 84 12.76 -1.54 11.77
CA ALA A 84 13.07 -2.76 11.04
C ALA A 84 14.54 -2.79 10.66
N LEU A 85 15.23 -3.84 11.02
CA LEU A 85 16.59 -4.13 10.53
C LEU A 85 16.49 -5.07 9.35
N ALA A 86 16.91 -4.63 8.18
CA ALA A 86 16.95 -5.40 6.95
C ALA A 86 18.39 -5.86 6.70
N PHE A 87 18.64 -7.15 6.75
CA PHE A 87 19.96 -7.74 6.47
C PHE A 87 19.97 -8.29 5.05
N LEU A 88 20.78 -7.69 4.19
CA LEU A 88 20.94 -8.14 2.80
C LEU A 88 21.94 -9.29 2.73
N ASP A 89 21.53 -10.36 2.05
CA ASP A 89 22.42 -11.45 1.68
C ASP A 89 23.27 -11.09 0.42
N LYS A 90 24.02 -12.08 -0.10
CA LYS A 90 24.89 -11.88 -1.28
C LYS A 90 24.11 -11.60 -2.57
N ASP A 91 22.85 -12.01 -2.61
CA ASP A 91 21.95 -11.85 -3.75
C ASP A 91 21.00 -10.64 -3.55
N ASN A 92 21.27 -9.80 -2.52
CA ASN A 92 20.47 -8.65 -2.11
C ASN A 92 19.04 -8.99 -1.65
N ASN A 93 18.77 -10.25 -1.24
CA ASN A 93 17.53 -10.58 -0.57
C ASN A 93 17.58 -10.11 0.89
N ALA A 94 16.52 -9.48 1.35
CA ALA A 94 16.46 -8.95 2.70
C ALA A 94 15.80 -9.93 3.68
N SER A 95 16.46 -10.22 4.80
CA SER A 95 15.84 -10.79 5.99
C SER A 95 15.59 -9.70 7.01
N TYR A 96 14.42 -9.73 7.67
CA TYR A 96 13.99 -8.66 8.55
C TYR A 96 13.95 -9.10 10.02
N THR A 97 14.40 -8.19 10.91
CA THR A 97 14.16 -8.26 12.35
C THR A 97 13.45 -6.98 12.77
N PHE A 98 12.30 -7.11 13.44
CA PHE A 98 11.49 -5.97 13.85
C PHE A 98 11.65 -5.72 15.35
N TYR A 99 11.86 -4.46 15.71
CA TYR A 99 11.84 -3.96 17.07
C TYR A 99 10.60 -3.08 17.24
N LYS A 100 9.60 -3.62 17.91
CA LYS A 100 8.28 -2.97 18.07
C LYS A 100 7.94 -2.89 19.55
N PHE A 101 7.76 -1.68 20.04
CA PHE A 101 7.32 -1.41 21.40
C PHE A 101 6.17 -0.40 21.38
N TYR A 102 4.97 -0.91 21.16
CA TYR A 102 3.75 -0.12 21.07
C TYR A 102 3.12 0.10 22.45
N PRO A 103 2.41 1.23 22.63
CA PRO A 103 1.62 1.45 23.84
C PRO A 103 0.38 0.52 23.83
N ARG A 104 -0.29 0.43 24.97
CA ARG A 104 -1.55 -0.32 25.07
C ARG A 104 -2.65 0.27 24.20
N GLU A 105 -2.72 1.60 24.13
CA GLU A 105 -3.66 2.31 23.27
C GLU A 105 -3.04 2.53 21.90
N ARG A 106 -3.69 2.02 20.86
CA ARG A 106 -3.22 2.06 19.47
C ARG A 106 -4.12 2.96 18.64
N LEU A 107 -3.54 3.61 17.65
CA LEU A 107 -4.22 4.41 16.63
C LEU A 107 -5.29 5.35 17.21
N ASN A 108 -4.96 6.02 18.34
CA ASN A 108 -5.87 6.95 19.01
C ASN A 108 -5.90 8.30 18.30
N ILE A 109 -6.64 8.34 17.19
CA ILE A 109 -6.86 9.54 16.38
C ILE A 109 -8.34 9.84 16.20
N PRO A 110 -8.73 11.11 15.99
CA PRO A 110 -10.05 11.43 15.49
C PRO A 110 -10.24 10.82 14.09
N ILE A 111 -11.43 10.23 13.87
CA ILE A 111 -11.73 9.71 12.53
C ILE A 111 -11.89 10.89 11.57
N PRO A 112 -11.22 10.88 10.40
CA PRO A 112 -11.34 11.93 9.39
C PRO A 112 -12.78 12.16 8.93
N GLU A 113 -13.08 13.38 8.53
CA GLU A 113 -14.32 13.70 7.81
C GLU A 113 -14.16 13.28 6.34
N PHE A 114 -14.46 12.02 6.06
CA PHE A 114 -14.44 11.50 4.70
C PHE A 114 -15.50 12.16 3.83
N LYS A 115 -15.14 12.42 2.58
CA LYS A 115 -16.04 12.95 1.56
C LYS A 115 -16.33 11.89 0.51
N LYS A 116 -17.47 12.03 -0.14
CA LYS A 116 -17.83 11.19 -1.28
C LYS A 116 -16.72 11.20 -2.32
N ASP A 117 -16.40 10.03 -2.84
CA ASP A 117 -15.36 9.79 -3.85
C ASP A 117 -13.92 10.05 -3.39
N ASP A 118 -13.66 10.32 -2.10
CA ASP A 118 -12.31 10.20 -1.55
C ASP A 118 -11.77 8.80 -1.85
N ILE A 119 -10.46 8.61 -1.76
CA ILE A 119 -9.84 7.30 -1.96
C ILE A 119 -9.14 6.87 -0.67
N ILE A 120 -9.38 5.65 -0.24
CA ILE A 120 -8.61 4.99 0.83
C ILE A 120 -7.85 3.82 0.24
N ILE A 121 -6.60 3.65 0.68
CA ILE A 121 -5.89 2.37 0.60
C ILE A 121 -5.46 1.95 1.99
N PHE A 122 -5.63 0.68 2.28
CA PHE A 122 -5.18 0.06 3.53
C PHE A 122 -4.70 -1.35 3.26
N GLY A 123 -3.90 -1.91 4.17
CA GLY A 123 -3.43 -3.26 3.95
C GLY A 123 -2.25 -3.65 4.81
N SER A 124 -1.48 -4.62 4.28
CA SER A 124 -0.32 -5.20 4.93
C SER A 124 -0.66 -5.74 6.33
N PHE A 125 0.35 -6.08 7.11
CA PHE A 125 0.19 -6.67 8.44
C PHE A 125 -0.52 -5.74 9.45
N PHE A 126 -0.44 -4.44 9.26
CA PHE A 126 -1.16 -3.48 10.08
C PHE A 126 -2.68 -3.71 10.04
N ALA A 127 -3.22 -4.00 8.86
CA ALA A 127 -4.64 -4.26 8.68
C ALA A 127 -5.10 -5.62 9.28
N LEU A 128 -4.17 -6.46 9.70
CA LEU A 128 -4.41 -7.76 10.33
C LEU A 128 -4.21 -7.73 11.85
N ASN A 129 -3.63 -6.64 12.38
CA ASN A 129 -3.32 -6.52 13.78
C ASN A 129 -4.60 -6.31 14.62
N PHE A 130 -4.83 -7.22 15.57
CA PHE A 130 -6.01 -7.21 16.44
C PHE A 130 -6.07 -5.97 17.36
N GLU A 131 -4.93 -5.39 17.73
CA GLU A 131 -4.87 -4.23 18.61
C GLU A 131 -5.40 -2.95 17.97
N VAL A 132 -5.28 -2.81 16.64
CA VAL A 132 -5.82 -1.67 15.88
C VAL A 132 -7.16 -1.97 15.23
N ARG A 133 -7.63 -3.22 15.32
CA ARG A 133 -8.76 -3.74 14.55
C ARG A 133 -10.04 -2.92 14.70
N GLU A 134 -10.44 -2.62 15.94
CA GLU A 134 -11.67 -1.87 16.22
C GLU A 134 -11.64 -0.50 15.54
N LYS A 135 -10.53 0.24 15.73
CA LYS A 135 -10.35 1.58 15.12
C LYS A 135 -10.33 1.53 13.59
N LEU A 136 -9.66 0.51 13.03
CA LEU A 136 -9.63 0.32 11.58
C LEU A 136 -11.04 0.04 11.03
N LEU A 137 -11.82 -0.82 11.68
CA LEU A 137 -13.18 -1.10 11.27
C LEU A 137 -14.07 0.15 11.32
N ASP A 138 -13.95 0.97 12.36
CA ASP A 138 -14.68 2.23 12.47
C ASP A 138 -14.34 3.19 11.32
N LEU A 139 -13.05 3.31 10.98
CA LEU A 139 -12.58 4.09 9.83
C LEU A 139 -13.22 3.59 8.53
N LEU A 140 -13.12 2.29 8.25
CA LEU A 140 -13.63 1.68 7.03
C LEU A 140 -15.15 1.75 6.91
N GLN A 141 -15.89 1.55 8.02
CA GLN A 141 -17.35 1.68 8.04
C GLN A 141 -17.82 3.10 7.74
N LYS A 142 -17.17 4.11 8.34
CA LYS A 142 -17.46 5.52 8.07
C LYS A 142 -17.15 5.89 6.63
N ALA A 143 -15.98 5.48 6.12
CA ALA A 143 -15.59 5.69 4.73
C ALA A 143 -16.61 5.08 3.76
N ARG A 144 -17.03 3.85 4.00
CA ARG A 144 -18.02 3.15 3.16
C ARG A 144 -19.37 3.88 3.14
N LYS A 145 -19.84 4.35 4.30
CA LYS A 145 -21.08 5.14 4.43
C LYS A 145 -21.03 6.46 3.65
N GLN A 146 -19.85 7.06 3.54
CA GLN A 146 -19.63 8.31 2.80
C GLN A 146 -19.39 8.10 1.30
N GLY A 147 -19.38 6.86 0.82
CA GLY A 147 -19.13 6.58 -0.61
C GLY A 147 -17.68 6.81 -1.02
N VAL A 148 -16.72 6.55 -0.13
CA VAL A 148 -15.28 6.55 -0.41
C VAL A 148 -14.93 5.32 -1.26
N ILE A 149 -13.98 5.45 -2.19
CA ILE A 149 -13.40 4.33 -2.92
C ILE A 149 -12.34 3.67 -2.02
N ILE A 150 -12.48 2.38 -1.78
CA ILE A 150 -11.62 1.64 -0.85
C ILE A 150 -10.82 0.59 -1.61
N LEU A 151 -9.48 0.69 -1.51
CA LEU A 151 -8.54 -0.30 -2.00
C LEU A 151 -7.97 -1.10 -0.82
N TYR A 152 -7.81 -2.40 -1.00
CA TYR A 152 -7.14 -3.28 -0.04
C TYR A 152 -6.00 -4.03 -0.70
N ASP A 153 -4.80 -3.97 -0.07
CA ASP A 153 -3.64 -4.77 -0.45
C ASP A 153 -3.26 -5.66 0.73
N PRO A 154 -3.50 -6.98 0.69
CA PRO A 154 -3.14 -7.89 1.78
C PRO A 154 -1.65 -7.87 2.08
N ASN A 155 -0.79 -7.79 1.04
CA ASN A 155 0.66 -7.82 1.16
C ASN A 155 1.12 -8.87 2.19
N PHE A 156 0.60 -10.10 2.02
CA PHE A 156 0.75 -11.21 2.95
C PHE A 156 1.99 -12.03 2.62
N ARG A 157 3.00 -11.91 3.47
CA ARG A 157 4.32 -12.50 3.25
C ARG A 157 4.45 -13.90 3.85
N SER A 158 5.22 -14.76 3.18
CA SER A 158 5.47 -16.16 3.57
C SER A 158 5.87 -16.38 5.03
N PRO A 159 6.65 -15.50 5.73
CA PRO A 159 6.97 -15.70 7.15
C PRO A 159 5.76 -15.75 8.09
N HIS A 160 4.59 -15.31 7.65
CA HIS A 160 3.35 -15.31 8.44
C HIS A 160 2.40 -16.46 8.08
N GLN A 161 2.88 -17.46 7.31
CA GLN A 161 2.07 -18.59 6.87
C GLN A 161 1.50 -19.39 8.04
N ASP A 162 2.24 -19.53 9.14
CA ASP A 162 1.81 -20.25 10.34
C ASP A 162 0.64 -19.56 11.05
N GLU A 163 0.47 -18.24 10.85
CA GLU A 163 -0.61 -17.44 11.42
C GLU A 163 -1.86 -17.42 10.53
N LEU A 164 -1.78 -17.95 9.30
CA LEU A 164 -2.84 -17.82 8.29
C LEU A 164 -4.20 -18.27 8.80
N PHE A 165 -4.26 -19.39 9.55
CA PHE A 165 -5.54 -19.92 10.04
C PHE A 165 -6.30 -18.89 10.87
N SER A 166 -5.62 -18.14 11.72
CA SER A 166 -6.21 -17.08 12.57
C SER A 166 -6.46 -15.79 11.82
N LEU A 167 -5.62 -15.48 10.81
CA LEU A 167 -5.68 -14.21 10.08
C LEU A 167 -6.61 -14.24 8.87
N LYS A 168 -6.88 -15.42 8.30
CA LYS A 168 -7.73 -15.55 7.09
C LYS A 168 -9.13 -14.94 7.26
N PRO A 169 -9.86 -15.10 8.37
CA PRO A 169 -11.14 -14.42 8.55
C PRO A 169 -11.02 -12.89 8.51
N VAL A 170 -9.94 -12.34 9.06
CA VAL A 170 -9.64 -10.91 9.05
C VAL A 170 -9.34 -10.41 7.64
N ILE A 171 -8.55 -11.18 6.86
CA ILE A 171 -8.26 -10.89 5.46
C ILE A 171 -9.55 -10.84 4.64
N LEU A 172 -10.42 -11.83 4.78
CA LEU A 172 -11.71 -11.90 4.07
C LEU A 172 -12.63 -10.74 4.47
N GLN A 173 -12.66 -10.38 5.74
CA GLN A 173 -13.41 -9.21 6.21
C GLN A 173 -12.85 -7.91 5.61
N ASN A 174 -11.52 -7.75 5.50
CA ASN A 174 -10.91 -6.59 4.84
C ASN A 174 -11.29 -6.52 3.36
N MET A 175 -11.25 -7.66 2.65
CA MET A 175 -11.68 -7.74 1.26
C MET A 175 -13.14 -7.33 1.07
N SER A 176 -14.02 -7.65 2.05
CA SER A 176 -15.44 -7.27 1.97
C SER A 176 -15.71 -5.77 2.14
N PHE A 177 -14.76 -5.01 2.67
CA PHE A 177 -14.81 -3.54 2.70
C PHE A 177 -14.33 -2.90 1.40
N ALA A 178 -13.48 -3.60 0.65
CA ALA A 178 -12.82 -3.05 -0.53
C ALA A 178 -13.73 -3.02 -1.77
N ASP A 179 -13.54 -2.00 -2.59
CA ASP A 179 -14.07 -1.92 -3.95
C ASP A 179 -13.07 -2.54 -4.95
N ILE A 180 -11.78 -2.48 -4.60
CA ILE A 180 -10.68 -3.04 -5.37
C ILE A 180 -9.75 -3.78 -4.41
N VAL A 181 -9.50 -5.05 -4.66
CA VAL A 181 -8.42 -5.81 -4.04
C VAL A 181 -7.25 -5.84 -5.01
N ARG A 182 -6.07 -5.44 -4.55
CA ARG A 182 -4.82 -5.64 -5.27
C ARG A 182 -3.96 -6.62 -4.50
N GLY A 183 -3.35 -7.58 -5.18
CA GLY A 183 -2.39 -8.49 -4.58
C GLY A 183 -1.48 -9.11 -5.63
N SER A 184 -0.35 -9.68 -5.17
CA SER A 184 0.57 -10.42 -6.02
C SER A 184 0.16 -11.90 -6.14
N ASP A 185 0.75 -12.61 -7.10
CA ASP A 185 0.69 -14.06 -7.20
C ASP A 185 1.11 -14.74 -5.89
N GLU A 186 2.17 -14.26 -5.23
CA GLU A 186 2.61 -14.73 -3.92
C GLU A 186 1.53 -14.56 -2.86
N ASP A 187 0.84 -13.42 -2.80
CA ASP A 187 -0.23 -13.16 -1.84
C ASP A 187 -1.36 -14.19 -2.00
N PHE A 188 -1.82 -14.41 -3.22
CA PHE A 188 -2.95 -15.32 -3.49
C PHE A 188 -2.55 -16.79 -3.31
N MET A 189 -1.33 -17.14 -3.65
CA MET A 189 -0.77 -18.46 -3.34
C MET A 189 -0.75 -18.68 -1.82
N ASN A 190 -0.20 -17.73 -1.06
CA ASN A 190 -0.05 -17.86 0.39
C ASN A 190 -1.41 -17.90 1.12
N ILE A 191 -2.38 -17.08 0.70
CA ILE A 191 -3.68 -16.95 1.40
C ILE A 191 -4.67 -18.05 0.97
N PHE A 192 -4.69 -18.42 -0.31
CA PHE A 192 -5.75 -19.26 -0.89
C PHE A 192 -5.22 -20.54 -1.56
N GLY A 193 -3.91 -20.68 -1.77
CA GLY A 193 -3.33 -21.75 -2.59
C GLY A 193 -3.69 -21.56 -4.08
N ALA A 194 -3.89 -20.33 -4.52
CA ALA A 194 -4.28 -20.02 -5.89
C ALA A 194 -3.04 -19.90 -6.78
N ASP A 195 -2.91 -20.79 -7.76
CA ASP A 195 -1.75 -20.90 -8.66
C ASP A 195 -1.79 -19.90 -9.84
N ASN A 196 -2.95 -19.27 -10.05
CA ASN A 196 -3.17 -18.39 -11.20
C ASN A 196 -4.23 -17.33 -10.88
N PHE A 197 -4.37 -16.40 -11.81
CA PHE A 197 -5.29 -15.27 -11.72
C PHE A 197 -6.76 -15.71 -11.59
N GLU A 198 -7.18 -16.71 -12.36
CA GLU A 198 -8.55 -17.19 -12.39
C GLU A 198 -8.95 -17.79 -11.03
N GLN A 199 -8.08 -18.60 -10.43
CA GLN A 199 -8.28 -19.15 -9.08
C GLN A 199 -8.26 -18.04 -8.02
N ALA A 200 -7.36 -17.05 -8.14
CA ALA A 200 -7.30 -15.92 -7.23
C ALA A 200 -8.61 -15.12 -7.26
N TYR A 201 -9.14 -14.83 -8.44
CA TYR A 201 -10.43 -14.14 -8.56
C TYR A 201 -11.59 -14.96 -8.00
N GLU A 202 -11.66 -16.25 -8.32
CA GLU A 202 -12.72 -17.14 -7.80
C GLU A 202 -12.73 -17.16 -6.25
N ALA A 203 -11.55 -17.11 -5.63
CA ALA A 203 -11.45 -17.09 -4.17
C ALA A 203 -12.00 -15.81 -3.53
N ILE A 204 -11.95 -14.67 -4.24
CA ILE A 204 -12.32 -13.37 -3.65
C ILE A 204 -13.63 -12.76 -4.20
N ARG A 205 -14.15 -13.22 -5.32
CA ARG A 205 -15.28 -12.58 -6.02
C ARG A 205 -16.55 -12.40 -5.17
N GLN A 206 -16.75 -13.23 -4.17
CA GLN A 206 -17.87 -13.08 -3.23
C GLN A 206 -17.67 -11.94 -2.22
N TYR A 207 -16.43 -11.46 -2.03
CA TYR A 207 -16.06 -10.39 -1.09
C TYR A 207 -15.82 -9.07 -1.81
N CYS A 208 -15.15 -9.09 -2.95
CA CYS A 208 -14.79 -7.91 -3.72
C CYS A 208 -14.96 -8.17 -5.22
N PRO A 209 -15.65 -7.26 -5.96
CA PRO A 209 -15.93 -7.46 -7.38
C PRO A 209 -14.74 -7.18 -8.29
N THR A 210 -13.71 -6.46 -7.82
CA THR A 210 -12.57 -6.07 -8.65
C THR A 210 -11.27 -6.57 -8.06
N LEU A 211 -10.55 -7.36 -8.86
CA LEU A 211 -9.20 -7.83 -8.59
C LEU A 211 -8.21 -7.18 -9.53
N VAL A 212 -7.13 -6.64 -8.97
CA VAL A 212 -5.90 -6.27 -9.68
C VAL A 212 -4.80 -7.22 -9.22
N TYR A 213 -4.46 -8.17 -10.07
CA TYR A 213 -3.49 -9.22 -9.81
C TYR A 213 -2.16 -8.90 -10.48
N THR A 214 -1.05 -9.00 -9.76
CA THR A 214 0.29 -8.79 -10.32
C THR A 214 1.10 -10.07 -10.24
N ALA A 215 1.63 -10.51 -11.39
CA ALA A 215 2.52 -11.66 -11.50
C ALA A 215 3.94 -11.19 -11.80
N SER A 216 4.58 -10.60 -10.79
CA SER A 216 5.95 -10.10 -10.87
C SER A 216 6.20 -9.25 -12.14
N HIS A 217 7.22 -9.62 -12.94
CA HIS A 217 7.57 -8.97 -14.22
C HIS A 217 6.83 -9.57 -15.43
N HIS A 218 5.94 -10.53 -15.23
CA HIS A 218 5.29 -11.21 -16.34
C HIS A 218 4.07 -10.46 -16.84
N PHE A 219 3.12 -10.17 -15.96
CA PHE A 219 1.88 -9.51 -16.36
C PHE A 219 1.13 -8.89 -15.18
N VAL A 220 0.21 -7.99 -15.51
CA VAL A 220 -0.86 -7.53 -14.64
C VAL A 220 -2.18 -8.04 -15.22
N ALA A 221 -3.00 -8.68 -14.38
CA ALA A 221 -4.35 -9.07 -14.77
C ALA A 221 -5.39 -8.30 -13.97
N ILE A 222 -6.48 -7.93 -14.62
CA ILE A 222 -7.59 -7.20 -14.00
C ILE A 222 -8.89 -7.91 -14.29
N GLN A 223 -9.63 -8.18 -13.23
CA GLN A 223 -11.01 -8.61 -13.30
C GLN A 223 -11.89 -7.60 -12.59
N SER A 224 -12.86 -7.07 -13.30
CA SER A 224 -13.92 -6.21 -12.76
C SER A 224 -15.28 -6.69 -13.28
N PRO A 225 -16.41 -6.12 -12.87
CA PRO A 225 -17.72 -6.49 -13.39
C PRO A 225 -17.85 -6.36 -14.91
N THR A 226 -17.05 -5.49 -15.54
CA THR A 226 -17.15 -5.17 -16.99
C THR A 226 -15.91 -5.54 -17.79
N VAL A 227 -14.79 -5.85 -17.15
CA VAL A 227 -13.51 -6.09 -17.85
C VAL A 227 -12.81 -7.31 -17.27
N THR A 228 -12.37 -8.20 -18.17
CA THR A 228 -11.34 -9.21 -17.90
C THR A 228 -10.20 -8.94 -18.86
N ALA A 229 -9.02 -8.61 -18.35
CA ALA A 229 -7.87 -8.27 -19.20
C ALA A 229 -6.56 -8.68 -18.54
N LYS A 230 -5.59 -9.00 -19.39
CA LYS A 230 -4.20 -9.28 -19.01
C LYS A 230 -3.29 -8.37 -19.83
N PHE A 231 -2.35 -7.73 -19.15
CA PHE A 231 -1.42 -6.76 -19.73
C PHE A 231 0.01 -7.21 -19.46
N GLU A 232 0.83 -7.24 -20.47
CA GLU A 232 2.26 -7.53 -20.33
C GLU A 232 2.99 -6.41 -19.58
N VAL A 233 4.01 -6.75 -18.79
CA VAL A 233 4.86 -5.82 -18.08
C VAL A 233 6.17 -5.69 -18.85
N PRO A 234 6.64 -4.47 -19.18
CA PRO A 234 7.93 -4.28 -19.83
C PRO A 234 9.08 -4.79 -18.95
N GLU A 235 10.03 -5.46 -19.59
CA GLU A 235 11.29 -5.86 -18.93
C GLU A 235 12.12 -4.62 -18.57
N ILE A 236 12.67 -4.62 -17.36
CA ILE A 236 13.56 -3.57 -16.86
C ILE A 236 14.77 -4.16 -16.16
N SER A 237 15.85 -3.41 -16.11
CA SER A 237 16.98 -3.73 -15.24
C SER A 237 16.60 -3.41 -13.79
N THR A 238 16.52 -4.42 -12.93
CA THR A 238 16.09 -4.30 -11.54
C THR A 238 17.29 -4.24 -10.61
N ILE A 239 17.30 -3.25 -9.70
CA ILE A 239 18.27 -3.10 -8.60
C ILE A 239 17.68 -3.67 -7.31
N SER A 240 16.39 -3.36 -7.02
CA SER A 240 15.66 -3.81 -5.85
C SER A 240 14.17 -3.92 -6.18
N THR A 241 13.48 -4.88 -5.59
CA THR A 241 12.02 -5.01 -5.72
C THR A 241 11.27 -4.47 -4.50
N ILE A 242 11.98 -3.96 -3.49
CA ILE A 242 11.39 -3.41 -2.27
C ILE A 242 10.56 -2.17 -2.64
N GLY A 243 9.31 -2.13 -2.18
CA GLY A 243 8.40 -1.02 -2.46
C GLY A 243 7.73 -1.05 -3.83
N ALA A 244 8.05 -2.03 -4.71
CA ALA A 244 7.41 -2.13 -6.03
C ALA A 244 5.88 -2.23 -5.94
N GLY A 245 5.35 -3.10 -5.07
CA GLY A 245 3.91 -3.25 -4.82
C GLY A 245 3.27 -1.96 -4.28
N ASP A 246 3.94 -1.28 -3.35
CA ASP A 246 3.45 -0.04 -2.75
C ASP A 246 3.34 1.08 -3.79
N ASN A 247 4.30 1.13 -4.72
CA ASN A 247 4.31 2.12 -5.78
C ASN A 247 3.39 1.76 -6.94
N PHE A 248 3.17 0.47 -7.19
CA PHE A 248 2.10 0.03 -8.06
C PHE A 248 0.74 0.52 -7.54
N ASN A 249 0.48 0.38 -6.25
CA ASN A 249 -0.72 0.93 -5.59
C ASN A 249 -0.82 2.45 -5.76
N ALA A 250 0.29 3.19 -5.57
CA ALA A 250 0.32 4.63 -5.78
C ALA A 250 -0.06 4.98 -7.23
N GLY A 251 0.41 4.21 -8.21
CA GLY A 251 0.08 4.39 -9.62
C GLY A 251 -1.39 4.12 -9.94
N ILE A 252 -2.00 3.08 -9.36
CA ILE A 252 -3.46 2.82 -9.47
C ILE A 252 -4.24 4.02 -8.91
N ILE A 253 -3.90 4.46 -7.69
CA ILE A 253 -4.58 5.60 -7.05
C ILE A 253 -4.42 6.87 -7.88
N TYR A 254 -3.21 7.13 -8.39
CA TYR A 254 -2.95 8.26 -9.27
C TYR A 254 -3.84 8.23 -10.51
N GLY A 255 -3.95 7.08 -11.19
CA GLY A 255 -4.79 6.91 -12.37
C GLY A 255 -6.27 7.19 -12.08
N LEU A 256 -6.81 6.60 -11.02
CA LEU A 256 -8.19 6.82 -10.58
C LEU A 256 -8.44 8.29 -10.18
N PHE A 257 -7.47 8.92 -9.50
CA PHE A 257 -7.58 10.30 -9.05
C PHE A 257 -7.56 11.28 -10.22
N LYS A 258 -6.59 11.16 -11.14
CA LYS A 258 -6.41 12.05 -12.28
C LYS A 258 -7.58 11.95 -13.26
N LYS A 259 -8.11 10.76 -13.47
CA LYS A 259 -9.32 10.55 -14.26
C LYS A 259 -10.60 11.00 -13.56
N ASN A 260 -10.51 11.43 -12.30
CA ASN A 260 -11.64 11.81 -11.44
C ASN A 260 -12.72 10.72 -11.37
N VAL A 261 -12.29 9.44 -11.34
CA VAL A 261 -13.20 8.29 -11.23
C VAL A 261 -14.03 8.41 -9.96
N LYS A 262 -15.35 8.34 -10.08
CA LYS A 262 -16.28 8.32 -8.95
C LYS A 262 -16.50 6.88 -8.49
N LYS A 263 -16.93 6.69 -7.24
CA LYS A 263 -17.28 5.34 -6.75
C LYS A 263 -18.32 4.65 -7.64
N THR A 264 -19.30 5.41 -8.12
CA THR A 264 -20.35 4.91 -9.01
C THR A 264 -19.90 4.59 -10.44
N ASP A 265 -18.64 4.92 -10.76
CA ASP A 265 -18.08 4.71 -12.10
C ASP A 265 -17.11 3.52 -12.14
N LEU A 266 -16.74 2.96 -10.97
CA LEU A 266 -15.81 1.83 -10.90
C LEU A 266 -16.26 0.63 -11.74
N ASP A 267 -17.55 0.29 -11.66
CA ASP A 267 -18.13 -0.82 -12.41
C ASP A 267 -18.36 -0.51 -13.91
N LYS A 268 -18.02 0.72 -14.34
CA LYS A 268 -18.16 1.19 -15.71
C LYS A 268 -16.84 1.42 -16.41
N LEU A 269 -15.73 1.25 -15.69
CA LEU A 269 -14.41 1.43 -16.27
C LEU A 269 -14.22 0.48 -17.45
N THR A 270 -13.79 1.03 -18.57
CA THR A 270 -13.52 0.28 -19.79
C THR A 270 -12.15 -0.39 -19.75
N ILE A 271 -11.90 -1.28 -20.69
CA ILE A 271 -10.56 -1.89 -20.85
C ILE A 271 -9.46 -0.83 -21.07
N ASN A 272 -9.77 0.26 -21.80
CA ASN A 272 -8.81 1.35 -22.02
C ASN A 272 -8.56 2.14 -20.74
N ASP A 273 -9.56 2.31 -19.87
CA ASP A 273 -9.40 2.95 -18.58
C ASP A 273 -8.47 2.16 -17.67
N TRP A 274 -8.68 0.86 -17.61
CA TRP A 274 -7.82 -0.05 -16.85
C TRP A 274 -6.43 -0.16 -17.45
N LYS A 275 -6.30 -0.19 -18.78
CA LYS A 275 -5.01 -0.17 -19.47
C LYS A 275 -4.18 1.04 -19.07
N ASN A 276 -4.75 2.24 -19.18
CA ASN A 276 -4.05 3.49 -18.81
C ASN A 276 -3.68 3.51 -17.32
N THR A 277 -4.58 3.02 -16.46
CA THR A 277 -4.34 2.98 -15.01
C THR A 277 -3.22 2.01 -14.66
N GLN A 278 -3.23 0.79 -15.22
CA GLN A 278 -2.19 -0.21 -14.93
C GLN A 278 -0.83 0.15 -15.55
N GLU A 279 -0.79 0.75 -16.75
CA GLU A 279 0.46 1.25 -17.36
C GLU A 279 1.12 2.30 -16.45
N ARG A 280 0.32 3.17 -15.85
CA ARG A 280 0.80 4.13 -14.88
C ARG A 280 1.32 3.43 -13.62
N ALA A 281 0.60 2.44 -13.10
CA ALA A 281 1.00 1.65 -11.94
C ALA A 281 2.31 0.88 -12.19
N VAL A 282 2.45 0.25 -13.34
CA VAL A 282 3.69 -0.42 -13.77
C VAL A 282 4.85 0.57 -13.86
N SER A 283 4.63 1.77 -14.43
CA SER A 283 5.69 2.78 -14.55
C SER A 283 6.20 3.27 -13.19
N PHE A 284 5.34 3.35 -12.18
CA PHE A 284 5.71 3.74 -10.81
C PHE A 284 6.53 2.62 -10.13
N ALA A 285 6.05 1.38 -10.23
CA ALA A 285 6.78 0.22 -9.73
C ALA A 285 8.15 0.09 -10.41
N ALA A 286 8.21 0.23 -11.73
CA ALA A 286 9.45 0.17 -12.50
C ALA A 286 10.46 1.25 -12.08
N ASN A 287 10.01 2.49 -11.82
CA ASN A 287 10.89 3.55 -11.33
C ASN A 287 11.54 3.19 -9.99
N VAL A 288 10.79 2.62 -9.06
CA VAL A 288 11.31 2.20 -7.76
C VAL A 288 12.27 1.03 -7.91
N CYS A 289 11.97 0.06 -8.76
CA CYS A 289 12.84 -1.09 -8.99
C CYS A 289 14.23 -0.72 -9.54
N GLN A 290 14.41 0.47 -10.07
CA GLN A 290 15.69 0.98 -10.58
C GLN A 290 16.57 1.68 -9.54
N SER A 291 16.19 1.63 -8.26
CA SER A 291 16.95 2.23 -7.15
C SER A 291 16.81 1.40 -5.87
N TYR A 292 17.47 1.84 -4.81
CA TYR A 292 17.24 1.31 -3.46
C TYR A 292 16.16 2.06 -2.70
N ASP A 293 15.54 3.09 -3.29
CA ASP A 293 14.47 3.84 -2.64
C ASP A 293 13.15 3.08 -2.65
N ASN A 294 12.33 3.31 -1.62
CA ASN A 294 11.03 2.65 -1.46
C ASN A 294 9.87 3.45 -2.11
N TYR A 295 10.18 4.56 -2.78
CA TYR A 295 9.20 5.48 -3.37
C TYR A 295 9.74 6.06 -4.69
N ILE A 296 8.84 6.53 -5.58
CA ILE A 296 9.24 7.11 -6.86
C ILE A 296 10.20 8.28 -6.66
N SER A 297 11.19 8.44 -7.54
CA SER A 297 12.14 9.55 -7.46
C SER A 297 11.47 10.91 -7.69
N MET A 298 12.07 11.99 -7.15
CA MET A 298 11.58 13.36 -7.41
C MET A 298 11.66 13.73 -8.89
N GLU A 299 12.67 13.22 -9.60
CA GLU A 299 12.81 13.43 -11.04
C GLU A 299 11.64 12.79 -11.79
N PHE A 300 11.33 11.53 -11.49
CA PHE A 300 10.19 10.83 -12.08
C PHE A 300 8.87 11.51 -11.74
N ALA A 301 8.66 11.91 -10.49
CA ALA A 301 7.46 12.65 -10.08
C ALA A 301 7.31 13.97 -10.85
N ASN A 302 8.41 14.71 -11.07
CA ASN A 302 8.40 15.94 -11.86
C ASN A 302 8.05 15.68 -13.32
N LYS A 303 8.54 14.59 -13.91
CA LYS A 303 8.18 14.16 -15.26
C LYS A 303 6.68 13.86 -15.36
N VAL A 304 6.16 12.99 -14.49
CA VAL A 304 4.75 12.60 -14.48
C VAL A 304 3.81 13.81 -14.32
N ARG A 305 4.19 14.81 -13.51
CA ARG A 305 3.39 16.04 -13.34
C ARG A 305 3.32 16.91 -14.57
N LYS A 306 4.32 16.85 -15.45
CA LYS A 306 4.36 17.62 -16.70
C LYS A 306 3.61 16.95 -17.85
N GLU A 307 3.29 15.67 -17.73
CA GLU A 307 2.52 14.90 -18.73
C GLU A 307 1.00 15.18 -18.69
N VAL A 308 0.57 16.12 -17.82
CA VAL A 308 -0.86 16.42 -17.54
C VAL A 308 -1.23 17.80 -18.07
#